data_7e1f3c2a5f4c64b2daecc8e1806295c5
#
_entry.id   7e1f3c2a5f4c64b2daecc8e1806295c5
#
_cell.length_a   1.000
_cell.length_b   1.000
_cell.length_c   1.000
_cell.angle_alpha   90.00
_cell.angle_beta   90.00
_cell.angle_gamma   90.00
#
_symmetry.space_group_name_H-M   'P 1'
#
loop_
_entity.id
_entity.type
_entity.pdbx_description
1 polymer ?
#
loop_
_entity_poly.entity_id
_entity_poly.type
_entity_poly.pdbx_seq_one_letter_code
_entity_poly.pdbx_strand_id
1 'polypeptide(L)'
;FIGMLMAVFAAVPLIIKATHEPSPIYVVSIAIYAASLILLYAASTTYHTFDRSEKINTILKKIDHMMISVLIAGTYTPICLLVLDRKTGIPLLLLVWGIAIAGILIKAFWVYCPKWFSSVLYIGMGWTCVLAFTQILNTLSPAAFGWLLAGGIIYTIGGIIYALKLPIFNNRHKNFGSHEIFHLFVICLLYTSPS
;
A
#
# COMPACT_ATOMS: atom_id res chain seq x y z
N PHE A 1 -14.46 7.72 2.25
CA PHE A 1 -15.28 7.77 1.04
C PHE A 1 -14.59 8.53 -0.10
N ILE A 2 -14.12 9.76 0.12
CA ILE A 2 -13.41 10.56 -0.90
C ILE A 2 -12.21 9.78 -1.48
N GLY A 3 -11.38 9.16 -0.63
CA GLY A 3 -10.25 8.36 -1.07
C GLY A 3 -10.64 7.18 -1.97
N MET A 4 -11.76 6.53 -1.69
CA MET A 4 -12.28 5.45 -2.53
C MET A 4 -12.68 5.96 -3.92
N LEU A 5 -13.39 7.08 -4.00
CA LEU A 5 -13.74 7.71 -5.28
C LEU A 5 -12.48 8.10 -6.07
N MET A 6 -11.51 8.74 -5.41
CA MET A 6 -10.23 9.10 -6.05
C MET A 6 -9.47 7.88 -6.55
N ALA A 7 -9.46 6.77 -5.80
CA ALA A 7 -8.82 5.53 -6.22
C ALA A 7 -9.48 4.94 -7.48
N VAL A 8 -10.82 4.95 -7.56
CA VAL A 8 -11.56 4.50 -8.75
C VAL A 8 -11.28 5.40 -9.95
N PHE A 9 -11.34 6.73 -9.76
CA PHE A 9 -11.03 7.68 -10.83
C PHE A 9 -9.58 7.59 -11.32
N ALA A 10 -8.61 7.34 -10.43
CA ALA A 10 -7.22 7.15 -10.81
C ALA A 10 -6.96 5.80 -11.50
N ALA A 11 -7.70 4.74 -11.13
CA ALA A 11 -7.55 3.42 -11.72
C ALA A 11 -7.92 3.39 -13.22
N VAL A 12 -8.95 4.14 -13.62
CA VAL A 12 -9.45 4.15 -15.00
C VAL A 12 -8.38 4.58 -16.02
N PRO A 13 -7.74 5.77 -15.92
CA PRO A 13 -6.73 6.18 -16.88
C PRO A 13 -5.49 5.28 -16.84
N LEU A 14 -5.11 4.74 -15.66
CA LEU A 14 -4.00 3.80 -15.55
C LEU A 14 -4.27 2.51 -16.32
N ILE A 15 -5.46 1.94 -16.20
CA ILE A 15 -5.84 0.72 -16.93
C ILE A 15 -5.92 1.01 -18.43
N ILE A 16 -6.55 2.14 -18.84
CA ILE A 16 -6.62 2.53 -20.26
C ILE A 16 -5.21 2.67 -20.83
N LYS A 17 -4.30 3.36 -20.15
CA LYS A 17 -2.90 3.48 -20.58
C LYS A 17 -2.24 2.10 -20.72
N ALA A 18 -2.46 1.21 -19.77
CA ALA A 18 -1.92 -0.15 -19.82
C ALA A 18 -2.45 -0.98 -20.99
N THR A 19 -3.66 -0.73 -21.49
CA THR A 19 -4.20 -1.43 -22.67
C THR A 19 -3.55 -1.02 -24.00
N HIS A 20 -2.85 0.12 -24.04
CA HIS A 20 -2.10 0.55 -25.22
C HIS A 20 -0.70 -0.09 -25.28
N GLU A 21 -0.26 -0.73 -24.24
CA GLU A 21 1.03 -1.44 -24.20
C GLU A 21 0.93 -2.82 -24.86
N PRO A 22 1.98 -3.28 -25.57
CA PRO A 22 1.93 -4.48 -26.42
C PRO A 22 1.79 -5.79 -25.62
N SER A 23 2.09 -5.80 -24.35
CA SER A 23 2.07 -7.02 -23.53
C SER A 23 0.91 -7.01 -22.51
N PRO A 24 0.11 -8.10 -22.42
CA PRO A 24 -0.98 -8.20 -21.46
C PRO A 24 -0.51 -8.12 -20.00
N ILE A 25 0.76 -8.33 -19.72
CA ILE A 25 1.34 -8.24 -18.38
C ILE A 25 1.21 -6.83 -17.81
N TYR A 26 1.20 -5.77 -18.66
CA TYR A 26 0.94 -4.40 -18.24
C TYR A 26 -0.46 -4.26 -17.65
N VAL A 27 -1.46 -4.73 -18.37
CA VAL A 27 -2.86 -4.67 -17.91
C VAL A 27 -3.04 -5.46 -16.62
N VAL A 28 -2.51 -6.67 -16.54
CA VAL A 28 -2.63 -7.52 -15.34
C VAL A 28 -1.96 -6.88 -14.13
N SER A 29 -0.74 -6.38 -14.28
CA SER A 29 0.00 -5.79 -13.17
C SER A 29 -0.64 -4.50 -12.65
N ILE A 30 -1.11 -3.64 -13.55
CA ILE A 30 -1.81 -2.40 -13.20
C ILE A 30 -3.19 -2.71 -12.61
N ALA A 31 -3.90 -3.73 -13.12
CA ALA A 31 -5.19 -4.15 -12.57
C ALA A 31 -5.06 -4.68 -11.13
N ILE A 32 -4.02 -5.46 -10.83
CA ILE A 32 -3.73 -5.94 -9.47
C ILE A 32 -3.47 -4.74 -8.54
N TYR A 33 -2.65 -3.78 -8.96
CA TYR A 33 -2.39 -2.57 -8.20
C TYR A 33 -3.66 -1.76 -7.97
N ALA A 34 -4.43 -1.45 -9.01
CA ALA A 34 -5.68 -0.70 -8.93
C ALA A 34 -6.71 -1.41 -8.02
N ALA A 35 -6.86 -2.73 -8.16
CA ALA A 35 -7.73 -3.52 -7.29
C ALA A 35 -7.30 -3.45 -5.83
N SER A 36 -6.00 -3.58 -5.53
CA SER A 36 -5.48 -3.49 -4.16
C SER A 36 -5.75 -2.12 -3.52
N LEU A 37 -5.64 -1.05 -4.31
CA LEU A 37 -5.90 0.32 -3.89
C LEU A 37 -7.40 0.52 -3.58
N ILE A 38 -8.28 0.09 -4.48
CA ILE A 38 -9.74 0.18 -4.30
C ILE A 38 -10.19 -0.63 -3.09
N LEU A 39 -9.65 -1.84 -2.91
CA LEU A 39 -9.95 -2.71 -1.77
C LEU A 39 -9.55 -2.08 -0.44
N LEU A 40 -8.37 -1.45 -0.37
CA LEU A 40 -7.94 -0.73 0.83
C LEU A 40 -8.92 0.38 1.19
N TYR A 41 -9.24 1.26 0.24
CA TYR A 41 -10.14 2.38 0.51
C TYR A 41 -11.58 1.95 0.77
N ALA A 42 -12.04 0.86 0.14
CA ALA A 42 -13.34 0.28 0.41
C ALA A 42 -13.41 -0.28 1.85
N ALA A 43 -12.39 -1.03 2.27
CA ALA A 43 -12.30 -1.56 3.64
C ALA A 43 -12.26 -0.44 4.68
N SER A 44 -11.42 0.58 4.44
CA SER A 44 -11.30 1.75 5.31
C SER A 44 -12.61 2.54 5.39
N THR A 45 -13.25 2.81 4.23
CA THR A 45 -14.55 3.50 4.20
C THR A 45 -15.60 2.70 4.96
N THR A 46 -15.66 1.39 4.77
CA THR A 46 -16.61 0.52 5.46
C THR A 46 -16.39 0.56 6.97
N TYR A 47 -15.14 0.46 7.42
CA TYR A 47 -14.81 0.53 8.84
C TYR A 47 -15.21 1.87 9.48
N HIS A 48 -14.99 3.00 8.80
CA HIS A 48 -15.29 4.32 9.34
C HIS A 48 -16.74 4.77 9.19
N THR A 49 -17.51 4.14 8.29
CA THR A 49 -18.90 4.50 8.03
C THR A 49 -19.89 3.65 8.84
N PHE A 50 -19.57 2.37 9.03
CA PHE A 50 -20.46 1.44 9.71
C PHE A 50 -20.06 1.28 11.18
N ASP A 51 -20.73 2.03 12.07
CA ASP A 51 -20.69 1.81 13.51
C ASP A 51 -21.87 0.92 13.90
N ARG A 52 -21.62 -0.37 14.09
CA ARG A 52 -22.67 -1.35 14.43
C ARG A 52 -22.47 -1.94 15.83
N SER A 53 -21.84 -3.09 15.93
CA SER A 53 -21.53 -3.74 17.21
C SER A 53 -20.01 -3.79 17.42
N GLU A 54 -19.55 -3.83 18.67
CA GLU A 54 -18.10 -3.95 18.98
C GLU A 54 -17.43 -5.10 18.25
N LYS A 55 -18.15 -6.21 18.07
CA LYS A 55 -17.67 -7.39 17.37
C LYS A 55 -17.45 -7.13 15.87
N ILE A 56 -18.41 -6.47 15.24
CA ILE A 56 -18.34 -6.11 13.80
C ILE A 56 -17.24 -5.06 13.60
N ASN A 57 -17.18 -4.05 14.44
CA ASN A 57 -16.17 -2.99 14.36
C ASN A 57 -14.74 -3.56 14.51
N THR A 58 -14.56 -4.56 15.38
CA THR A 58 -13.27 -5.25 15.52
C THR A 58 -12.89 -6.02 14.27
N ILE A 59 -13.83 -6.68 13.61
CA ILE A 59 -13.60 -7.41 12.34
C ILE A 59 -13.27 -6.43 11.21
N LEU A 60 -14.06 -5.38 11.05
CA LEU A 60 -13.84 -4.36 10.02
C LEU A 60 -12.47 -3.69 10.17
N LYS A 61 -12.08 -3.36 11.40
CA LYS A 61 -10.75 -2.82 11.71
C LYS A 61 -9.63 -3.79 11.34
N LYS A 62 -9.80 -5.09 11.57
CA LYS A 62 -8.82 -6.09 11.16
C LYS A 62 -8.69 -6.16 9.64
N ILE A 63 -9.81 -6.17 8.93
CA ILE A 63 -9.84 -6.19 7.45
C ILE A 63 -9.14 -4.95 6.89
N ASP A 64 -9.48 -3.77 7.38
CA ASP A 64 -8.82 -2.51 7.00
C ASP A 64 -7.30 -2.59 7.13
N HIS A 65 -6.80 -3.08 8.26
CA HIS A 65 -5.36 -3.24 8.46
C HIS A 65 -4.71 -4.35 7.60
N MET A 66 -5.45 -5.42 7.26
CA MET A 66 -4.95 -6.46 6.34
C MET A 66 -4.78 -5.93 4.92
N MET A 67 -5.69 -5.04 4.48
CA MET A 67 -5.64 -4.44 3.15
C MET A 67 -4.39 -3.57 2.93
N ILE A 68 -3.75 -3.07 4.00
CA ILE A 68 -2.46 -2.37 3.89
C ILE A 68 -1.38 -3.30 3.32
N SER A 69 -1.30 -4.56 3.80
CA SER A 69 -0.35 -5.54 3.26
C SER A 69 -0.64 -5.85 1.79
N VAL A 70 -1.92 -5.97 1.44
CA VAL A 70 -2.37 -6.20 0.05
C VAL A 70 -1.97 -5.03 -0.85
N LEU A 71 -2.15 -3.80 -0.39
CA LEU A 71 -1.75 -2.61 -1.16
C LEU A 71 -0.24 -2.56 -1.37
N ILE A 72 0.56 -2.82 -0.32
CA ILE A 72 2.02 -2.84 -0.46
C ILE A 72 2.43 -3.88 -1.50
N ALA A 73 1.93 -5.11 -1.41
CA ALA A 73 2.22 -6.16 -2.38
C ALA A 73 1.71 -5.81 -3.79
N GLY A 74 0.53 -5.20 -3.89
CA GLY A 74 -0.04 -4.69 -5.12
C GLY A 74 0.83 -3.62 -5.79
N THR A 75 1.42 -2.72 -5.00
CA THR A 75 2.34 -1.68 -5.50
C THR A 75 3.64 -2.28 -6.05
N TYR A 76 4.15 -3.35 -5.44
CA TYR A 76 5.33 -4.06 -5.93
C TYR A 76 5.07 -4.79 -7.25
N THR A 77 3.83 -5.20 -7.53
CA THR A 77 3.49 -6.01 -8.70
C THR A 77 3.91 -5.37 -10.02
N PRO A 78 3.55 -4.12 -10.37
CA PRO A 78 4.02 -3.49 -11.59
C PRO A 78 5.53 -3.25 -11.58
N ILE A 79 6.15 -2.88 -10.46
CA ILE A 79 7.59 -2.68 -10.37
C ILE A 79 8.33 -3.98 -10.68
N CYS A 80 7.93 -5.09 -10.07
CA CYS A 80 8.57 -6.38 -10.24
C CYS A 80 8.36 -7.00 -11.64
N LEU A 81 7.21 -6.74 -12.27
CA LEU A 81 6.86 -7.35 -13.56
C LEU A 81 7.23 -6.49 -14.76
N LEU A 82 7.29 -5.16 -14.62
CA LEU A 82 7.48 -4.23 -15.74
C LEU A 82 8.84 -3.53 -15.71
N VAL A 83 9.42 -3.32 -14.52
CA VAL A 83 10.65 -2.53 -14.36
C VAL A 83 11.86 -3.42 -14.12
N LEU A 84 11.71 -4.47 -13.32
CA LEU A 84 12.81 -5.36 -12.95
C LEU A 84 12.97 -6.52 -13.94
N ASP A 85 14.21 -7.02 -14.05
CA ASP A 85 14.47 -8.26 -14.76
C ASP A 85 13.74 -9.43 -14.10
N ARG A 86 13.32 -10.41 -14.90
CA ARG A 86 12.60 -11.59 -14.39
C ARG A 86 13.35 -12.34 -13.29
N LYS A 87 14.70 -12.36 -13.34
CA LYS A 87 15.53 -13.03 -12.34
C LYS A 87 15.45 -12.37 -10.96
N THR A 88 15.27 -11.05 -10.90
CA THR A 88 15.16 -10.28 -9.67
C THR A 88 13.70 -10.00 -9.31
N GLY A 89 12.89 -9.64 -10.30
CA GLY A 89 11.50 -9.24 -10.11
C GLY A 89 10.60 -10.37 -9.61
N ILE A 90 10.70 -11.59 -10.18
CA ILE A 90 9.85 -12.71 -9.76
C ILE A 90 10.13 -13.14 -8.32
N PRO A 91 11.39 -13.39 -7.90
CA PRO A 91 11.66 -13.73 -6.51
C PRO A 91 11.23 -12.63 -5.52
N LEU A 92 11.44 -11.36 -5.86
CA LEU A 92 11.01 -10.24 -5.04
C LEU A 92 9.50 -10.17 -4.92
N LEU A 93 8.77 -10.38 -6.02
CA LEU A 93 7.31 -10.42 -6.04
C LEU A 93 6.77 -11.54 -5.15
N LEU A 94 7.34 -12.75 -5.28
CA LEU A 94 6.96 -13.89 -4.45
C LEU A 94 7.25 -13.65 -2.97
N LEU A 95 8.40 -13.04 -2.65
CA LEU A 95 8.76 -12.67 -1.29
C LEU A 95 7.74 -11.70 -0.69
N VAL A 96 7.43 -10.60 -1.39
CA VAL A 96 6.52 -9.56 -0.88
C VAL A 96 5.09 -10.10 -0.73
N TRP A 97 4.57 -10.84 -1.71
CA TRP A 97 3.26 -11.47 -1.59
C TRP A 97 3.24 -12.56 -0.51
N GLY A 98 4.32 -13.32 -0.36
CA GLY A 98 4.47 -14.31 0.72
C GLY A 98 4.40 -13.66 2.09
N ILE A 99 5.12 -12.56 2.32
CA ILE A 99 5.06 -11.78 3.57
C ILE A 99 3.67 -11.19 3.78
N ALA A 100 3.01 -10.67 2.72
CA ALA A 100 1.66 -10.14 2.81
C ALA A 100 0.66 -11.20 3.27
N ILE A 101 0.67 -12.36 2.63
CA ILE A 101 -0.21 -13.49 2.97
C ILE A 101 0.06 -13.97 4.39
N ALA A 102 1.33 -14.16 4.77
CA ALA A 102 1.69 -14.56 6.13
C ALA A 102 1.20 -13.52 7.17
N GLY A 103 1.38 -12.23 6.89
CA GLY A 103 0.89 -11.15 7.76
C GLY A 103 -0.63 -11.13 7.89
N ILE A 104 -1.36 -11.40 6.81
CA ILE A 104 -2.82 -11.53 6.82
C ILE A 104 -3.25 -12.72 7.67
N LEU A 105 -2.63 -13.88 7.47
CA LEU A 105 -2.94 -15.08 8.25
C LEU A 105 -2.66 -14.89 9.74
N ILE A 106 -1.50 -14.33 10.09
CA ILE A 106 -1.16 -14.01 11.48
C ILE A 106 -2.22 -13.10 12.10
N LYS A 107 -2.64 -12.04 11.40
CA LYS A 107 -3.68 -11.12 11.89
C LYS A 107 -5.06 -11.75 11.98
N ALA A 108 -5.39 -12.66 11.08
CA ALA A 108 -6.67 -13.37 11.13
C ALA A 108 -6.79 -14.24 12.39
N PHE A 109 -5.72 -14.97 12.70
CA PHE A 109 -5.70 -15.91 13.82
C PHE A 109 -5.29 -15.28 15.16
N TRP A 110 -4.46 -14.24 15.13
CA TRP A 110 -4.00 -13.57 16.37
C TRP A 110 -4.92 -12.41 16.73
N VAL A 111 -5.85 -12.68 17.64
CA VAL A 111 -6.91 -11.72 18.06
C VAL A 111 -6.33 -10.44 18.68
N TYR A 112 -5.21 -10.53 19.40
CA TYR A 112 -4.56 -9.42 20.12
C TYR A 112 -3.23 -8.99 19.49
N CYS A 113 -3.09 -9.08 18.17
CA CYS A 113 -1.85 -8.69 17.49
C CYS A 113 -1.46 -7.26 17.84
N PRO A 114 -0.28 -7.02 18.44
CA PRO A 114 0.13 -5.68 18.87
C PRO A 114 0.40 -4.77 17.66
N LYS A 115 0.13 -3.47 17.82
CA LYS A 115 0.28 -2.48 16.74
C LYS A 115 1.72 -2.39 16.20
N TRP A 116 2.72 -2.53 17.08
CA TRP A 116 4.13 -2.50 16.69
C TRP A 116 4.48 -3.61 15.70
N PHE A 117 3.91 -4.82 15.87
CA PHE A 117 4.15 -5.93 14.95
C PHE A 117 3.65 -5.60 13.53
N SER A 118 2.45 -5.01 13.44
CA SER A 118 1.91 -4.55 12.15
C SER A 118 2.79 -3.51 11.49
N SER A 119 3.29 -2.54 12.27
CA SER A 119 4.17 -1.48 11.76
C SER A 119 5.51 -2.04 11.28
N VAL A 120 6.13 -2.93 12.04
CA VAL A 120 7.38 -3.60 11.64
C VAL A 120 7.19 -4.39 10.36
N LEU A 121 6.08 -5.13 10.25
CA LEU A 121 5.75 -5.90 9.04
C LEU A 121 5.59 -4.98 7.83
N TYR A 122 4.83 -3.90 7.95
CA TYR A 122 4.59 -2.98 6.84
C TYR A 122 5.85 -2.23 6.43
N ILE A 123 6.62 -1.72 7.39
CA ILE A 123 7.90 -1.04 7.12
C ILE A 123 8.86 -2.04 6.47
N GLY A 124 8.98 -3.25 7.02
CA GLY A 124 9.82 -4.31 6.45
C GLY A 124 9.44 -4.64 5.00
N MET A 125 8.14 -4.81 4.72
CA MET A 125 7.66 -5.00 3.35
C MET A 125 8.01 -3.83 2.44
N GLY A 126 7.84 -2.59 2.90
CA GLY A 126 8.19 -1.39 2.13
C GLY A 126 9.67 -1.33 1.77
N TRP A 127 10.56 -1.74 2.69
CA TRP A 127 12.01 -1.73 2.49
C TRP A 127 12.56 -2.94 1.71
N THR A 128 11.75 -3.92 1.36
CA THR A 128 12.22 -5.04 0.50
C THR A 128 12.70 -4.58 -0.88
N CYS A 129 12.32 -3.38 -1.34
CA CYS A 129 12.85 -2.77 -2.56
C CYS A 129 14.37 -2.57 -2.53
N VAL A 130 14.98 -2.49 -1.35
CA VAL A 130 16.45 -2.38 -1.18
C VAL A 130 17.15 -3.61 -1.77
N LEU A 131 16.52 -4.79 -1.79
CA LEU A 131 17.07 -5.99 -2.40
C LEU A 131 17.26 -5.85 -3.93
N ALA A 132 16.49 -4.98 -4.57
CA ALA A 132 16.60 -4.68 -6.00
C ALA A 132 17.14 -3.27 -6.27
N PHE A 133 17.75 -2.62 -5.27
CA PHE A 133 18.11 -1.20 -5.30
C PHE A 133 18.98 -0.82 -6.48
N THR A 134 20.03 -1.59 -6.77
CA THR A 134 20.95 -1.34 -7.91
C THR A 134 20.21 -1.39 -9.25
N GLN A 135 19.28 -2.33 -9.41
CA GLN A 135 18.52 -2.47 -10.65
C GLN A 135 17.50 -1.34 -10.79
N ILE A 136 16.83 -0.98 -9.70
CA ILE A 136 15.89 0.16 -9.65
C ILE A 136 16.60 1.45 -10.06
N LEU A 137 17.80 1.71 -9.51
CA LEU A 137 18.61 2.87 -9.86
C LEU A 137 19.00 2.92 -11.35
N ASN A 138 19.33 1.78 -11.94
CA ASN A 138 19.78 1.72 -13.33
C ASN A 138 18.62 1.76 -14.34
N THR A 139 17.41 1.40 -13.94
CA THR A 139 16.25 1.28 -14.83
C THR A 139 15.32 2.49 -14.76
N LEU A 140 15.15 3.08 -13.56
CA LEU A 140 14.27 4.23 -13.38
C LEU A 140 14.97 5.54 -13.78
N SER A 141 14.17 6.46 -14.34
CA SER A 141 14.64 7.84 -14.52
C SER A 141 14.94 8.47 -13.16
N PRO A 142 15.87 9.44 -13.05
CA PRO A 142 16.18 10.12 -11.80
C PRO A 142 14.97 10.73 -11.11
N ALA A 143 14.00 11.24 -11.89
CA ALA A 143 12.75 11.78 -11.38
C ALA A 143 11.87 10.68 -10.77
N ALA A 144 11.69 9.55 -11.45
CA ALA A 144 10.89 8.42 -10.95
C ALA A 144 11.53 7.82 -9.68
N PHE A 145 12.86 7.70 -9.65
CA PHE A 145 13.58 7.27 -8.45
C PHE A 145 13.40 8.25 -7.29
N GLY A 146 13.49 9.56 -7.55
CA GLY A 146 13.26 10.60 -6.54
C GLY A 146 11.87 10.49 -5.90
N TRP A 147 10.83 10.25 -6.70
CA TRP A 147 9.47 10.03 -6.22
C TRP A 147 9.33 8.74 -5.41
N LEU A 148 9.95 7.65 -5.86
CA LEU A 148 9.96 6.38 -5.12
C LEU A 148 10.62 6.55 -3.74
N LEU A 149 11.77 7.23 -3.70
CA LEU A 149 12.50 7.49 -2.45
C LEU A 149 11.71 8.41 -1.51
N ALA A 150 11.16 9.50 -2.02
CA ALA A 150 10.31 10.40 -1.23
C ALA A 150 9.12 9.66 -0.63
N GLY A 151 8.45 8.84 -1.43
CA GLY A 151 7.36 7.99 -0.97
C GLY A 151 7.77 7.01 0.13
N GLY A 152 8.91 6.35 -0.03
CA GLY A 152 9.45 5.42 0.97
C GLY A 152 9.78 6.11 2.30
N ILE A 153 10.35 7.32 2.26
CA ILE A 153 10.64 8.12 3.46
C ILE A 153 9.34 8.51 4.16
N ILE A 154 8.39 9.08 3.43
CA ILE A 154 7.09 9.51 3.97
C ILE A 154 6.35 8.32 4.57
N TYR A 155 6.33 7.18 3.87
CA TYR A 155 5.75 5.94 4.35
C TYR A 155 6.39 5.47 5.66
N THR A 156 7.72 5.53 5.75
CA THR A 156 8.47 5.13 6.95
C THR A 156 8.14 6.04 8.13
N ILE A 157 8.11 7.36 7.90
CA ILE A 157 7.72 8.34 8.93
C ILE A 157 6.29 8.06 9.43
N GLY A 158 5.34 7.83 8.52
CA GLY A 158 3.96 7.47 8.86
C GLY A 158 3.87 6.18 9.67
N GLY A 159 4.64 5.15 9.30
CA GLY A 159 4.71 3.89 10.02
C GLY A 159 5.29 4.02 11.43
N ILE A 160 6.32 4.85 11.61
CA ILE A 160 6.93 5.15 12.91
C ILE A 160 5.95 5.91 13.82
N ILE A 161 5.30 6.95 13.30
CA ILE A 161 4.29 7.72 14.04
C ILE A 161 3.16 6.80 14.51
N TYR A 162 2.71 5.88 13.65
CA TYR A 162 1.69 4.90 14.00
C TYR A 162 2.18 3.89 15.06
N ALA A 163 3.42 3.40 14.96
CA ALA A 163 4.01 2.45 15.91
C ALA A 163 4.17 3.03 17.31
N LEU A 164 4.69 4.26 17.38
CA LEU A 164 5.00 4.96 18.62
C LEU A 164 3.77 5.58 19.31
N LYS A 165 2.58 5.51 18.67
CA LYS A 165 1.34 6.15 19.17
C LYS A 165 1.57 7.61 19.58
N LEU A 166 2.40 8.34 18.83
CA LEU A 166 2.71 9.72 19.16
C LEU A 166 1.42 10.55 19.18
N PRO A 167 1.12 11.28 20.27
CA PRO A 167 -0.14 12.02 20.44
C PRO A 167 -0.20 13.31 19.61
N ILE A 168 0.67 13.46 18.62
CA ILE A 168 0.90 14.71 17.89
C ILE A 168 -0.38 15.20 17.19
N PHE A 169 -1.31 14.31 16.84
CA PHE A 169 -2.55 14.65 16.15
C PHE A 169 -3.84 14.17 16.85
N ASN A 170 -3.75 13.23 17.79
CA ASN A 170 -4.94 12.61 18.41
C ASN A 170 -5.68 13.54 19.41
N ASN A 171 -5.03 14.61 19.88
CA ASN A 171 -5.61 15.52 20.88
C ASN A 171 -6.38 16.71 20.28
N ARG A 172 -6.30 16.96 18.98
CA ARG A 172 -6.91 18.15 18.34
C ARG A 172 -8.14 17.87 17.49
N HIS A 173 -8.26 16.66 16.91
CA HIS A 173 -9.42 16.31 16.06
C HIS A 173 -9.84 14.87 16.27
N LYS A 174 -11.08 14.65 16.72
CA LYS A 174 -11.67 13.32 16.94
C LYS A 174 -11.77 12.46 15.68
N ASN A 175 -11.70 13.06 14.48
CA ASN A 175 -11.93 12.41 13.19
C ASN A 175 -10.74 12.45 12.23
N PHE A 176 -9.55 12.92 12.65
CA PHE A 176 -8.38 13.03 11.79
C PHE A 176 -7.15 12.51 12.53
N GLY A 177 -6.81 11.25 12.31
CA GLY A 177 -5.69 10.55 12.95
C GLY A 177 -4.52 10.29 12.00
N SER A 178 -3.46 9.71 12.53
CA SER A 178 -2.27 9.31 11.77
C SER A 178 -2.56 8.31 10.64
N HIS A 179 -3.69 7.61 10.70
CA HIS A 179 -4.13 6.69 9.65
C HIS A 179 -4.65 7.41 8.40
N GLU A 180 -5.42 8.47 8.57
CA GLU A 180 -5.93 9.31 7.48
C GLU A 180 -4.82 10.07 6.78
N ILE A 181 -3.81 10.52 7.52
CA ILE A 181 -2.60 11.15 6.96
C ILE A 181 -1.85 10.17 6.08
N PHE A 182 -1.72 8.91 6.49
CA PHE A 182 -1.10 7.86 5.68
C PHE A 182 -1.83 7.67 4.34
N HIS A 183 -3.16 7.64 4.35
CA HIS A 183 -3.95 7.55 3.12
C HIS A 183 -3.76 8.77 2.19
N LEU A 184 -3.62 9.96 2.76
CA LEU A 184 -3.38 11.18 1.98
C LEU A 184 -2.02 11.11 1.26
N PHE A 185 -1.00 10.56 1.89
CA PHE A 185 0.32 10.37 1.28
C PHE A 185 0.31 9.32 0.17
N VAL A 186 -0.45 8.24 0.33
CA VAL A 186 -0.63 7.23 -0.73
C VAL A 186 -1.32 7.83 -1.96
N ILE A 187 -2.30 8.71 -1.76
CA ILE A 187 -2.96 9.45 -2.85
C ILE A 187 -1.97 10.41 -3.55
N CYS A 188 -1.16 11.13 -2.77
CA CYS A 188 -0.17 12.07 -3.32
C CYS A 188 0.84 11.36 -4.24
N LEU A 189 1.30 10.17 -3.86
CA LEU A 189 2.19 9.33 -4.67
C LEU A 189 1.58 8.88 -6.00
N LEU A 190 0.27 8.62 -6.02
CA LEU A 190 -0.47 8.25 -7.23
C LEU A 190 -0.51 9.37 -8.26
N TYR A 191 -0.68 10.62 -7.81
CA TYR A 191 -0.78 11.79 -8.69
C TYR A 191 0.56 12.31 -9.19
N THR A 192 1.65 11.96 -8.53
CA THR A 192 3.00 12.45 -8.87
C THR A 192 3.82 11.43 -9.66
N SER A 193 3.28 10.24 -9.96
CA SER A 193 3.89 9.31 -10.92
C SER A 193 3.94 9.99 -12.30
N PRO A 194 5.13 10.27 -12.85
CA PRO A 194 5.22 10.89 -14.17
C PRO A 194 4.59 9.96 -15.21
N SER A 195 3.67 10.53 -15.96
CA SER A 195 3.07 9.93 -17.17
C SER A 195 4.12 9.65 -18.23
#